data_1106beaf0787c63676c99749dc4d0499
#
_entry.id   1106beaf0787c63676c99749dc4d0499
#
_cell.length_a   1.000
_cell.length_b   1.000
_cell.length_c   1.000
_cell.angle_alpha   90.00
_cell.angle_beta   90.00
_cell.angle_gamma   90.00
#
_symmetry.space_group_name_H-M   'P 1'
#
loop_
_entity.id
_entity.type
_entity.pdbx_description
1 polymer ?
#
loop_
_entity_poly.entity_id
_entity_poly.type
_entity_poly.pdbx_seq_one_letter_code
_entity_poly.pdbx_strand_id
1 'polypeptide(L)'
;MKFSLHDIHQFRNKLLIVLSMLFFLLLFSSCKNNIENSKITSTPTATSLKNSESSTTSRRINVVLATIDLAIGRNRLTFGLVDSDQSPLRVDSVKTDYLFMDASKIEVLVEGEAKYVQWPVSKSGVYVSRVNFDTPGTWMIRVKGIDNDGNNFFAETRFAVKSKSFTPAIDSKVPQSQNKKLSDVEDISEISSSTDPDLKLYELSILDAINNDLPTVVVFATPKFCMTQTCGPQVAIVSKLREKFEGQVNFIHIEIYENINDIDGDIEKAKISPIVMEWGIVSEPFTFIIKRNGLLHSKFEGYTSENELFDAIDRVINFKK
;
A
#
# COMPACT_ATOMS: atom_id res chain seq x y z
N MET A 1 -45.80 -1.20 32.57
CA MET A 1 -45.06 -1.84 31.49
C MET A 1 -43.96 -0.88 31.08
N LYS A 2 -42.68 -1.12 31.44
CA LYS A 2 -41.55 -0.25 31.06
C LYS A 2 -40.89 -0.90 29.86
N PHE A 3 -41.03 -0.28 28.69
CA PHE A 3 -40.28 -0.68 27.51
C PHE A 3 -38.81 -0.26 27.64
N SER A 4 -37.89 -1.18 27.38
CA SER A 4 -36.45 -0.95 27.43
C SER A 4 -36.01 -0.14 26.18
N LEU A 5 -35.02 0.72 26.34
CA LEU A 5 -34.37 1.47 25.22
C LEU A 5 -33.85 0.53 24.12
N HIS A 6 -33.59 -0.73 24.44
CA HIS A 6 -33.13 -1.75 23.50
C HIS A 6 -34.23 -2.17 22.50
N ASP A 7 -35.50 -2.24 22.97
CA ASP A 7 -36.66 -2.63 22.12
C ASP A 7 -36.99 -1.53 21.10
N ILE A 8 -36.77 -0.26 21.44
CA ILE A 8 -37.02 0.88 20.55
C ILE A 8 -35.97 0.91 19.39
N HIS A 9 -34.73 0.55 19.67
CA HIS A 9 -33.68 0.49 18.63
C HIS A 9 -33.88 -0.66 17.63
N GLN A 10 -34.31 -1.82 18.09
CA GLN A 10 -34.63 -2.93 17.18
C GLN A 10 -35.83 -2.65 16.29
N PHE A 11 -36.86 -1.97 16.82
CA PHE A 11 -38.07 -1.63 16.04
C PHE A 11 -37.76 -0.60 14.94
N ARG A 12 -36.92 0.39 15.24
CA ARG A 12 -36.50 1.43 14.30
C ARG A 12 -35.65 0.86 13.15
N ASN A 13 -34.77 -0.09 13.41
CA ASN A 13 -33.95 -0.72 12.36
C ASN A 13 -34.76 -1.63 11.44
N LYS A 14 -35.76 -2.37 11.97
CA LYS A 14 -36.66 -3.17 11.13
C LYS A 14 -37.57 -2.31 10.27
N LEU A 15 -38.03 -1.16 10.74
CA LEU A 15 -38.85 -0.22 9.98
C LEU A 15 -38.09 0.43 8.82
N LEU A 16 -36.78 0.75 9.03
CA LEU A 16 -35.90 1.32 7.98
C LEU A 16 -35.60 0.31 6.87
N ILE A 17 -35.46 -0.97 7.18
CA ILE A 17 -35.21 -2.04 6.18
C ILE A 17 -36.47 -2.27 5.31
N VAL A 18 -37.65 -2.23 5.90
CA VAL A 18 -38.91 -2.41 5.16
C VAL A 18 -39.19 -1.19 4.25
N LEU A 19 -38.92 0.03 4.68
CA LEU A 19 -39.05 1.25 3.87
C LEU A 19 -38.05 1.27 2.69
N SER A 20 -36.83 0.79 2.87
CA SER A 20 -35.81 0.66 1.82
C SER A 20 -36.19 -0.38 0.77
N MET A 21 -36.81 -1.49 1.15
CA MET A 21 -37.30 -2.49 0.18
C MET A 21 -38.52 -2.02 -0.66
N LEU A 22 -39.40 -1.19 -0.10
CA LEU A 22 -40.55 -0.64 -0.82
C LEU A 22 -40.11 0.42 -1.84
N PHE A 23 -39.03 1.16 -1.59
CA PHE A 23 -38.50 2.18 -2.52
C PHE A 23 -37.83 1.57 -3.76
N PHE A 24 -37.27 0.35 -3.65
CA PHE A 24 -36.63 -0.35 -4.77
C PHE A 24 -37.61 -1.01 -5.74
N LEU A 25 -38.88 -1.26 -5.32
CA LEU A 25 -39.92 -1.87 -6.17
C LEU A 25 -40.65 -0.89 -7.10
N LEU A 26 -40.45 0.43 -6.93
CA LEU A 26 -41.13 1.46 -7.74
C LEU A 26 -40.32 1.95 -8.95
N LEU A 27 -39.09 1.43 -9.19
CA LEU A 27 -38.23 1.88 -10.29
C LEU A 27 -38.24 1.00 -11.55
N PHE A 28 -39.08 -0.03 -11.60
CA PHE A 28 -39.21 -0.88 -12.79
C PHE A 28 -40.63 -0.77 -13.42
N SER A 29 -40.98 0.42 -13.88
CA SER A 29 -42.14 0.55 -14.76
C SER A 29 -41.87 1.58 -15.84
N SER A 30 -41.99 1.08 -17.06
CA SER A 30 -42.22 1.80 -18.31
C SER A 30 -41.03 2.42 -19.05
N CYS A 31 -40.72 1.83 -20.24
CA CYS A 31 -41.00 2.47 -21.52
C CYS A 31 -40.76 1.47 -22.66
N LYS A 32 -41.87 0.98 -23.26
CA LYS A 32 -41.89 0.42 -24.61
C LYS A 32 -42.05 1.59 -25.58
N ASN A 33 -41.11 1.81 -26.48
CA ASN A 33 -41.34 2.63 -27.68
C ASN A 33 -41.20 1.78 -28.93
N ASN A 34 -42.29 1.72 -29.70
CA ASN A 34 -42.35 1.21 -31.04
C ASN A 34 -41.60 2.13 -32.00
N ILE A 35 -40.78 1.55 -32.88
CA ILE A 35 -40.22 2.24 -34.04
C ILE A 35 -40.79 1.55 -35.28
N GLU A 36 -41.59 2.33 -36.05
CA GLU A 36 -42.07 1.97 -37.35
C GLU A 36 -40.97 1.98 -38.41
N ASN A 37 -41.06 0.98 -39.31
CA ASN A 37 -40.25 0.85 -40.52
C ASN A 37 -40.64 1.89 -41.57
N SER A 38 -39.71 2.70 -42.02
CA SER A 38 -39.80 3.35 -43.32
C SER A 38 -38.63 2.91 -44.23
N LYS A 39 -38.97 2.17 -45.28
CA LYS A 39 -38.10 1.85 -46.41
C LYS A 39 -37.79 3.11 -47.21
N ILE A 40 -36.52 3.44 -47.40
CA ILE A 40 -36.07 4.27 -48.51
C ILE A 40 -34.89 3.56 -49.19
N THR A 41 -35.14 3.20 -50.47
CA THR A 41 -34.18 2.63 -51.41
C THR A 41 -33.43 3.79 -52.07
N SER A 42 -32.10 3.81 -51.94
CA SER A 42 -31.25 4.47 -52.92
C SER A 42 -29.80 3.92 -52.82
N THR A 43 -29.39 3.25 -53.87
CA THR A 43 -28.03 2.81 -54.11
C THR A 43 -27.17 4.02 -54.57
N PRO A 44 -25.99 4.21 -54.03
CA PRO A 44 -24.83 4.48 -54.88
C PRO A 44 -23.67 3.57 -54.56
N THR A 45 -23.08 3.06 -55.60
CA THR A 45 -21.79 2.40 -55.69
C THR A 45 -20.69 3.27 -55.03
N ALA A 46 -20.10 2.79 -53.94
CA ALA A 46 -18.92 3.38 -53.35
C ALA A 46 -17.80 2.35 -53.35
N THR A 47 -16.75 2.72 -54.00
CA THR A 47 -15.42 2.08 -54.10
C THR A 47 -14.87 1.71 -52.75
N SER A 48 -14.64 0.41 -52.53
CA SER A 48 -14.02 -0.14 -51.34
C SER A 48 -12.55 0.28 -51.24
N LEU A 49 -12.27 1.30 -50.49
CA LEU A 49 -10.93 1.50 -49.89
C LEU A 49 -10.84 0.56 -48.69
N LYS A 50 -10.10 -0.53 -48.84
CA LYS A 50 -9.64 -1.35 -47.74
C LYS A 50 -8.70 -0.53 -46.85
N ASN A 51 -9.26 0.20 -45.90
CA ASN A 51 -8.49 0.56 -44.72
C ASN A 51 -8.41 -0.70 -43.85
N SER A 52 -7.27 -1.36 -43.88
CA SER A 52 -6.89 -2.33 -42.86
C SER A 52 -6.61 -1.56 -41.57
N GLU A 53 -7.66 -1.15 -40.87
CA GLU A 53 -7.55 -0.86 -39.44
C GLU A 53 -7.25 -2.20 -38.76
N SER A 54 -5.97 -2.43 -38.47
CA SER A 54 -5.54 -3.39 -37.47
C SER A 54 -6.23 -2.99 -36.19
N SER A 55 -7.36 -3.63 -35.88
CA SER A 55 -7.95 -3.57 -34.55
C SER A 55 -7.01 -4.29 -33.58
N THR A 56 -5.95 -3.59 -33.16
CA THR A 56 -5.19 -3.98 -31.99
C THR A 56 -6.17 -3.93 -30.82
N THR A 57 -6.69 -5.08 -30.43
CA THR A 57 -7.47 -5.22 -29.21
C THR A 57 -6.54 -4.83 -28.08
N SER A 58 -6.55 -3.57 -27.65
CA SER A 58 -5.70 -3.12 -26.57
C SER A 58 -6.11 -3.85 -25.31
N ARG A 59 -5.22 -4.69 -24.80
CA ARG A 59 -5.39 -5.41 -23.56
C ARG A 59 -5.71 -4.40 -22.44
N ARG A 60 -6.81 -4.59 -21.74
CA ARG A 60 -7.22 -3.69 -20.66
C ARG A 60 -6.43 -4.06 -19.40
N ILE A 61 -5.43 -3.26 -19.06
CA ILE A 61 -4.64 -3.38 -17.84
C ILE A 61 -5.14 -2.35 -16.82
N ASN A 62 -5.23 -2.75 -15.56
CA ASN A 62 -5.58 -1.88 -14.44
C ASN A 62 -4.36 -1.67 -13.54
N VAL A 63 -4.20 -0.46 -13.02
CA VAL A 63 -3.22 -0.12 -11.99
C VAL A 63 -3.88 -0.25 -10.62
N VAL A 64 -3.33 -1.09 -9.76
CA VAL A 64 -3.78 -1.27 -8.36
C VAL A 64 -2.70 -0.71 -7.44
N LEU A 65 -2.98 0.41 -6.78
CA LEU A 65 -2.02 1.00 -5.85
C LEU A 65 -1.86 0.14 -4.60
N ALA A 66 -0.62 -0.04 -4.16
CA ALA A 66 -0.26 -0.76 -2.94
C ALA A 66 0.29 0.20 -1.86
N THR A 67 0.68 1.42 -2.21
CA THR A 67 1.05 2.49 -1.28
C THR A 67 -0.15 3.41 -1.05
N ILE A 68 -0.50 3.68 0.20
CA ILE A 68 -1.63 4.55 0.58
C ILE A 68 -1.21 5.78 1.39
N ASP A 69 0.00 5.80 1.97
CA ASP A 69 0.51 6.96 2.72
C ASP A 69 1.33 7.92 1.85
N LEU A 70 0.73 8.39 0.75
CA LEU A 70 1.35 9.36 -0.16
C LEU A 70 1.11 10.79 0.31
N ALA A 71 2.18 11.60 0.36
CA ALA A 71 2.13 13.01 0.74
C ALA A 71 3.14 13.83 -0.06
N ILE A 72 3.11 15.16 0.06
CA ILE A 72 4.13 16.03 -0.54
C ILE A 72 5.53 15.62 -0.10
N GLY A 73 6.52 15.81 -0.98
CA GLY A 73 7.91 15.38 -0.80
C GLY A 73 8.22 14.06 -1.50
N ARG A 74 9.33 13.43 -1.09
CA ARG A 74 9.83 12.18 -1.67
C ARG A 74 8.97 10.99 -1.23
N ASN A 75 8.48 10.22 -2.20
CA ASN A 75 7.67 9.03 -1.96
C ASN A 75 8.25 7.80 -2.67
N ARG A 76 8.05 6.64 -2.06
CA ARG A 76 8.15 5.33 -2.68
C ARG A 76 6.73 4.90 -3.02
N LEU A 77 6.37 4.97 -4.29
CA LEU A 77 5.05 4.57 -4.77
C LEU A 77 5.11 3.15 -5.32
N THR A 78 4.24 2.28 -4.84
CA THR A 78 4.15 0.88 -5.26
C THR A 78 2.78 0.57 -5.82
N PHE A 79 2.74 -0.25 -6.87
CA PHE A 79 1.51 -0.65 -7.52
C PHE A 79 1.63 -2.02 -8.20
N GLY A 80 0.50 -2.69 -8.38
CA GLY A 80 0.36 -3.86 -9.24
C GLY A 80 -0.22 -3.47 -10.59
N LEU A 81 0.07 -4.29 -11.61
CA LEU A 81 -0.62 -4.27 -12.89
C LEU A 81 -1.40 -5.58 -13.01
N VAL A 82 -2.69 -5.48 -13.28
CA VAL A 82 -3.59 -6.63 -13.40
C VAL A 82 -4.43 -6.54 -14.67
N ASP A 83 -4.59 -7.67 -15.32
CA ASP A 83 -5.44 -7.78 -16.49
C ASP A 83 -6.93 -7.78 -16.12
N SER A 84 -7.79 -7.75 -17.12
CA SER A 84 -9.25 -7.84 -16.97
C SER A 84 -9.71 -9.12 -16.26
N ASP A 85 -8.96 -10.22 -16.36
CA ASP A 85 -9.20 -11.49 -15.67
C ASP A 85 -8.57 -11.58 -14.27
N GLN A 86 -8.06 -10.46 -13.73
CA GLN A 86 -7.36 -10.36 -12.45
C GLN A 86 -5.97 -11.01 -12.44
N SER A 87 -5.46 -11.50 -13.56
CA SER A 87 -4.10 -12.05 -13.64
C SER A 87 -3.06 -10.91 -13.56
N PRO A 88 -1.95 -11.10 -12.82
CA PRO A 88 -0.92 -10.08 -12.72
C PRO A 88 -0.10 -10.00 -14.00
N LEU A 89 0.03 -8.78 -14.54
CA LEU A 89 0.99 -8.48 -15.61
C LEU A 89 2.38 -8.24 -15.00
N ARG A 90 3.39 -8.95 -15.50
CA ARG A 90 4.78 -8.88 -14.99
C ARG A 90 5.72 -8.66 -16.15
N VAL A 91 6.38 -7.50 -16.12
CA VAL A 91 7.53 -7.15 -16.98
C VAL A 91 8.57 -6.50 -16.07
N ASP A 92 9.83 -6.52 -16.44
CA ASP A 92 10.93 -6.08 -15.57
C ASP A 92 10.80 -4.61 -15.15
N SER A 93 10.38 -3.75 -16.09
CA SER A 93 10.14 -2.34 -15.80
C SER A 93 9.06 -1.75 -16.70
N VAL A 94 8.50 -0.63 -16.26
CA VAL A 94 7.50 0.14 -16.98
C VAL A 94 7.80 1.63 -16.87
N LYS A 95 7.43 2.40 -17.90
CA LYS A 95 7.47 3.87 -17.84
C LYS A 95 6.28 4.40 -17.09
N THR A 96 6.48 5.45 -16.31
CA THR A 96 5.43 6.10 -15.51
C THR A 96 5.40 7.60 -15.77
N ASP A 97 4.20 8.15 -16.01
CA ASP A 97 3.96 9.59 -16.01
C ASP A 97 3.08 9.92 -14.79
N TYR A 98 3.43 10.95 -14.04
CA TYR A 98 2.64 11.46 -12.94
C TYR A 98 2.04 12.80 -13.32
N LEU A 99 0.72 12.89 -13.27
CA LEU A 99 -0.05 14.03 -13.72
C LEU A 99 -0.82 14.61 -12.53
N PHE A 100 -0.67 15.92 -12.32
CA PHE A 100 -1.52 16.63 -11.39
C PHE A 100 -2.84 16.98 -12.06
N MET A 101 -3.95 16.74 -11.36
CA MET A 101 -5.29 16.96 -11.88
C MET A 101 -5.91 18.20 -11.25
N ASP A 102 -5.73 19.35 -11.91
CA ASP A 102 -6.47 20.56 -11.62
C ASP A 102 -7.75 20.62 -12.48
N ALA A 103 -8.76 21.35 -12.00
CA ALA A 103 -10.04 21.51 -12.68
C ALA A 103 -9.92 22.10 -14.10
N SER A 104 -8.84 22.84 -14.39
CA SER A 104 -8.59 23.54 -15.66
C SER A 104 -7.54 22.88 -16.56
N LYS A 105 -6.66 22.01 -16.03
CA LYS A 105 -5.52 21.47 -16.78
C LYS A 105 -5.04 20.13 -16.24
N ILE A 106 -4.77 19.19 -17.14
CA ILE A 106 -4.06 17.95 -16.83
C ILE A 106 -2.68 18.05 -17.48
N GLU A 107 -1.63 18.07 -16.69
CA GLU A 107 -0.27 18.21 -17.16
C GLU A 107 0.63 17.12 -16.60
N VAL A 108 1.48 16.53 -17.43
CA VAL A 108 2.54 15.62 -16.97
C VAL A 108 3.58 16.48 -16.26
N LEU A 109 3.71 16.28 -14.95
CA LEU A 109 4.66 17.01 -14.12
C LEU A 109 5.94 16.22 -13.84
N VAL A 110 5.84 14.87 -13.79
CA VAL A 110 6.99 14.00 -13.48
C VAL A 110 6.94 12.76 -14.38
N GLU A 111 8.02 12.51 -15.09
CA GLU A 111 8.25 11.24 -15.80
C GLU A 111 9.18 10.35 -14.98
N GLY A 112 9.00 9.04 -15.07
CA GLY A 112 9.79 8.07 -14.31
C GLY A 112 9.75 6.66 -14.86
N GLU A 113 10.34 5.77 -14.08
CA GLU A 113 10.33 4.33 -14.30
C GLU A 113 9.94 3.63 -13.02
N ALA A 114 9.23 2.51 -13.14
CA ALA A 114 8.99 1.59 -12.03
C ALA A 114 9.54 0.20 -12.39
N LYS A 115 10.25 -0.42 -11.42
CA LYS A 115 10.82 -1.76 -11.55
C LYS A 115 9.99 -2.77 -10.80
N TYR A 116 9.82 -3.96 -11.38
CA TYR A 116 9.11 -5.05 -10.74
C TYR A 116 9.93 -5.66 -9.61
N VAL A 117 9.30 -5.82 -8.45
CA VAL A 117 9.87 -6.50 -7.27
C VAL A 117 8.95 -7.65 -6.89
N GLN A 118 9.43 -8.87 -7.09
CA GLN A 118 8.69 -10.08 -6.75
C GLN A 118 8.69 -10.32 -5.23
N TRP A 119 7.57 -10.77 -4.69
CA TRP A 119 7.46 -11.20 -3.29
C TRP A 119 8.07 -12.59 -3.09
N PRO A 120 8.73 -12.86 -1.95
CA PRO A 120 9.48 -14.11 -1.76
C PRO A 120 8.60 -15.34 -1.64
N VAL A 121 7.37 -15.22 -1.15
CA VAL A 121 6.47 -16.37 -0.87
C VAL A 121 5.43 -16.63 -1.96
N SER A 122 5.41 -15.81 -2.99
CA SER A 122 4.43 -15.95 -4.08
C SER A 122 5.02 -15.53 -5.42
N LYS A 123 4.30 -15.86 -6.50
CA LYS A 123 4.62 -15.29 -7.82
C LYS A 123 4.14 -13.85 -7.98
N SER A 124 3.47 -13.28 -6.97
CA SER A 124 3.02 -11.89 -6.96
C SER A 124 4.17 -10.93 -6.65
N GLY A 125 3.93 -9.65 -6.83
CA GLY A 125 4.90 -8.59 -6.56
C GLY A 125 4.30 -7.24 -6.89
N VAL A 126 5.13 -6.20 -6.82
CA VAL A 126 4.74 -4.82 -7.09
C VAL A 126 5.78 -4.13 -7.96
N TYR A 127 5.34 -3.15 -8.72
CA TYR A 127 6.23 -2.17 -9.32
C TYR A 127 6.58 -1.11 -8.30
N VAL A 128 7.84 -0.71 -8.24
CA VAL A 128 8.36 0.30 -7.31
C VAL A 128 8.85 1.49 -8.12
N SER A 129 8.28 2.65 -7.86
CA SER A 129 8.73 3.94 -8.41
C SER A 129 9.10 4.90 -7.29
N ARG A 130 10.00 5.83 -7.57
CA ARG A 130 10.37 6.93 -6.68
C ARG A 130 9.94 8.24 -7.30
N VAL A 131 9.12 8.98 -6.58
CA VAL A 131 8.52 10.22 -7.07
C VAL A 131 8.54 11.29 -6.00
N ASN A 132 8.73 12.55 -6.40
CA ASN A 132 8.62 13.70 -5.52
C ASN A 132 7.37 14.50 -5.89
N PHE A 133 6.42 14.58 -4.99
CA PHE A 133 5.20 15.38 -5.16
C PHE A 133 5.40 16.74 -4.49
N ASP A 134 5.11 17.82 -5.20
CA ASP A 134 5.23 19.19 -4.72
C ASP A 134 3.87 19.79 -4.30
N THR A 135 2.77 19.23 -4.76
CA THR A 135 1.42 19.76 -4.57
C THR A 135 0.49 18.68 -4.02
N PRO A 136 -0.26 18.95 -2.95
CA PRO A 136 -1.28 18.04 -2.44
C PRO A 136 -2.54 18.11 -3.32
N GLY A 137 -3.26 17.00 -3.44
CA GLY A 137 -4.49 16.95 -4.25
C GLY A 137 -4.63 15.64 -5.01
N THR A 138 -5.41 15.67 -6.08
CA THR A 138 -5.62 14.50 -6.93
C THR A 138 -4.53 14.40 -7.99
N TRP A 139 -3.86 13.28 -8.02
CA TRP A 139 -2.88 12.91 -9.04
C TRP A 139 -3.34 11.70 -9.82
N MET A 140 -2.74 11.49 -10.96
CA MET A 140 -2.92 10.32 -11.80
C MET A 140 -1.55 9.72 -12.13
N ILE A 141 -1.41 8.42 -12.00
CA ILE A 141 -0.30 7.68 -12.59
C ILE A 141 -0.76 7.09 -13.92
N ARG A 142 0.05 7.28 -14.93
CA ARG A 142 -0.08 6.66 -16.25
C ARG A 142 1.10 5.74 -16.46
N VAL A 143 0.81 4.48 -16.77
CA VAL A 143 1.82 3.43 -16.95
C VAL A 143 1.82 2.98 -18.40
N LYS A 144 3.01 2.87 -18.99
CA LYS A 144 3.23 2.42 -20.36
C LYS A 144 4.30 1.34 -20.36
N GLY A 145 4.11 0.32 -21.16
CA GLY A 145 5.09 -0.75 -21.30
C GLY A 145 4.82 -1.65 -22.49
N ILE A 146 5.64 -2.68 -22.62
CA ILE A 146 5.50 -3.75 -23.59
C ILE A 146 5.33 -5.04 -22.78
N ASP A 147 4.30 -5.81 -23.09
CA ASP A 147 4.06 -7.09 -22.43
C ASP A 147 5.00 -8.19 -22.94
N ASN A 148 4.93 -9.38 -22.32
CA ASN A 148 5.80 -10.50 -22.68
C ASN A 148 5.55 -11.05 -24.11
N ASP A 149 4.41 -10.69 -24.71
CA ASP A 149 4.05 -11.06 -26.08
C ASP A 149 4.48 -9.99 -27.10
N GLY A 150 5.12 -8.91 -26.64
CA GLY A 150 5.61 -7.80 -27.48
C GLY A 150 4.55 -6.74 -27.77
N ASN A 151 3.39 -6.77 -27.12
CA ASN A 151 2.32 -5.80 -27.33
C ASN A 151 2.49 -4.59 -26.41
N ASN A 152 2.26 -3.41 -26.96
CA ASN A 152 2.20 -2.19 -26.14
C ASN A 152 0.93 -2.22 -25.27
N PHE A 153 1.08 -1.80 -24.02
CA PHE A 153 -0.04 -1.58 -23.11
C PHE A 153 0.01 -0.20 -22.47
N PHE A 154 -1.15 0.22 -22.01
CA PHE A 154 -1.36 1.48 -21.33
C PHE A 154 -2.36 1.27 -20.20
N ALA A 155 -2.06 1.84 -19.04
CA ALA A 155 -2.94 1.79 -17.89
C ALA A 155 -2.83 3.08 -17.07
N GLU A 156 -3.90 3.49 -16.39
CA GLU A 156 -3.87 4.67 -15.53
C GLU A 156 -4.81 4.50 -14.33
N THR A 157 -4.49 5.17 -13.24
CA THR A 157 -5.36 5.29 -12.08
C THR A 157 -5.14 6.61 -11.35
N ARG A 158 -6.16 7.08 -10.64
CA ARG A 158 -6.10 8.30 -9.84
C ARG A 158 -5.79 7.96 -8.39
N PHE A 159 -5.11 8.87 -7.70
CA PHE A 159 -4.82 8.75 -6.28
C PHE A 159 -4.72 10.13 -5.63
N ALA A 160 -4.76 10.15 -4.29
CA ALA A 160 -4.62 11.35 -3.51
C ALA A 160 -3.19 11.48 -2.97
N VAL A 161 -2.62 12.67 -3.08
CA VAL A 161 -1.41 13.11 -2.39
C VAL A 161 -1.83 14.06 -1.28
N LYS A 162 -1.48 13.71 -0.02
CA LYS A 162 -1.84 14.50 1.16
C LYS A 162 -0.84 15.63 1.38
N SER A 163 -1.25 16.70 2.06
CA SER A 163 -0.32 17.74 2.52
C SER A 163 0.63 17.23 3.61
N LYS A 164 0.22 16.19 4.37
CA LYS A 164 1.01 15.54 5.41
C LYS A 164 0.71 14.05 5.41
N SER A 165 1.76 13.22 5.51
CA SER A 165 1.62 11.77 5.68
C SER A 165 1.04 11.42 7.05
N PHE A 166 0.43 10.25 7.17
CA PHE A 166 0.02 9.69 8.47
C PHE A 166 1.25 9.33 9.30
N THR A 167 2.23 8.70 8.67
CA THR A 167 3.50 8.32 9.30
C THR A 167 4.48 9.51 9.35
N PRO A 168 5.54 9.47 10.18
CA PRO A 168 6.54 10.54 10.24
C PRO A 168 7.06 10.94 8.86
N ALA A 169 7.25 12.23 8.64
CA ALA A 169 7.77 12.76 7.39
C ALA A 169 9.28 12.56 7.30
N ILE A 170 9.82 12.41 6.08
CA ILE A 170 11.27 12.38 5.86
C ILE A 170 11.89 13.66 6.43
N ASP A 171 13.04 13.53 7.08
CA ASP A 171 13.78 14.61 7.76
C ASP A 171 13.07 15.22 8.99
N SER A 172 11.94 14.65 9.46
CA SER A 172 11.32 15.01 10.74
C SER A 172 11.78 14.12 11.89
N LYS A 173 11.62 14.56 13.13
CA LYS A 173 11.82 13.73 14.31
C LYS A 173 10.79 12.61 14.33
N VAL A 174 11.22 11.41 14.71
CA VAL A 174 10.31 10.27 14.91
C VAL A 174 9.76 10.26 16.34
N PRO A 175 8.64 9.57 16.60
CA PRO A 175 8.16 9.32 17.96
C PRO A 175 9.20 8.61 18.81
N GLN A 176 9.32 9.02 20.08
CA GLN A 176 10.25 8.44 21.05
C GLN A 176 9.57 7.32 21.84
N SER A 177 9.12 6.30 21.12
CA SER A 177 8.26 5.26 21.67
C SER A 177 8.97 4.33 22.61
N GLN A 178 8.30 4.01 23.73
CA GLN A 178 8.74 3.08 24.76
C GLN A 178 8.05 1.72 24.52
N ASN A 179 8.46 0.99 23.47
CA ASN A 179 7.96 -0.36 23.22
C ASN A 179 8.49 -1.36 24.26
N LYS A 180 7.73 -2.42 24.52
CA LYS A 180 8.21 -3.54 25.30
C LYS A 180 9.45 -4.17 24.66
N LYS A 181 10.39 -4.58 25.53
CA LYS A 181 11.62 -5.30 25.18
C LYS A 181 11.54 -6.73 25.67
N LEU A 182 12.48 -7.57 25.24
CA LEU A 182 12.61 -8.94 25.72
C LEU A 182 12.74 -9.02 27.26
N SER A 183 13.40 -8.03 27.89
CA SER A 183 13.52 -7.92 29.34
C SER A 183 12.23 -7.59 30.09
N ASP A 184 11.21 -7.14 29.40
CA ASP A 184 9.96 -6.64 29.99
C ASP A 184 8.81 -7.67 29.92
N VAL A 185 9.08 -8.86 29.36
CA VAL A 185 8.12 -9.94 29.15
C VAL A 185 8.65 -11.26 29.69
N GLU A 186 7.75 -12.18 30.06
CA GLU A 186 8.12 -13.53 30.48
C GLU A 186 8.40 -14.44 29.28
N ASP A 187 7.64 -14.25 28.18
CA ASP A 187 7.76 -15.02 26.96
C ASP A 187 7.76 -14.11 25.72
N ILE A 188 8.60 -14.42 24.74
CA ILE A 188 8.70 -13.65 23.49
C ILE A 188 7.40 -13.59 22.70
N SER A 189 6.52 -14.57 22.85
CA SER A 189 5.19 -14.58 22.23
C SER A 189 4.26 -13.45 22.68
N GLU A 190 4.60 -12.73 23.76
CA GLU A 190 3.86 -11.54 24.18
C GLU A 190 4.14 -10.31 23.30
N ILE A 191 5.28 -10.30 22.57
CA ILE A 191 5.75 -9.17 21.78
C ILE A 191 6.11 -9.54 20.34
N SER A 192 5.94 -10.82 19.96
CA SER A 192 6.18 -11.29 18.60
C SER A 192 5.24 -12.43 18.24
N SER A 193 4.61 -12.36 17.08
CA SER A 193 3.83 -13.44 16.49
C SER A 193 4.67 -14.35 15.56
N SER A 194 5.98 -14.13 15.45
CA SER A 194 6.88 -14.98 14.66
C SER A 194 7.02 -16.36 15.30
N THR A 195 7.08 -17.40 14.46
CA THR A 195 7.36 -18.78 14.94
C THR A 195 8.85 -19.00 15.24
N ASP A 196 9.72 -18.16 14.69
CA ASP A 196 11.18 -18.21 14.91
C ASP A 196 11.70 -16.75 15.00
N PRO A 197 11.50 -16.07 16.15
CA PRO A 197 11.87 -14.66 16.31
C PRO A 197 13.38 -14.51 16.55
N ASP A 198 14.03 -13.59 15.84
CA ASP A 198 15.36 -13.12 16.16
C ASP A 198 15.32 -12.25 17.43
N LEU A 199 15.72 -12.79 18.58
CA LEU A 199 15.62 -12.14 19.88
C LEU A 199 16.35 -10.80 19.94
N LYS A 200 17.38 -10.59 19.12
CA LYS A 200 18.15 -9.33 19.06
C LYS A 200 17.34 -8.16 18.50
N LEU A 201 16.20 -8.42 17.82
CA LEU A 201 15.28 -7.37 17.36
C LEU A 201 14.41 -6.80 18.50
N TYR A 202 14.52 -7.33 19.73
CA TYR A 202 13.69 -6.98 20.88
C TYR A 202 14.51 -6.55 22.11
N GLU A 203 15.82 -6.28 21.93
CA GLU A 203 16.70 -5.87 23.02
C GLU A 203 16.54 -4.38 23.40
N LEU A 204 16.07 -3.54 22.46
CA LEU A 204 15.97 -2.09 22.64
C LEU A 204 14.54 -1.61 22.42
N SER A 205 14.14 -0.58 23.16
CA SER A 205 13.02 0.26 22.76
C SER A 205 13.47 1.24 21.67
N ILE A 206 12.50 1.81 20.93
CA ILE A 206 12.83 2.88 19.97
C ILE A 206 13.49 4.06 20.67
N LEU A 207 13.01 4.42 21.88
CA LEU A 207 13.61 5.47 22.69
C LEU A 207 15.08 5.16 23.05
N ASP A 208 15.40 3.92 23.47
CA ASP A 208 16.78 3.51 23.77
C ASP A 208 17.66 3.62 22.52
N ALA A 209 17.15 3.15 21.39
CA ALA A 209 17.90 3.09 20.13
C ALA A 209 18.23 4.48 19.56
N ILE A 210 17.30 5.43 19.62
CA ILE A 210 17.58 6.79 19.10
C ILE A 210 18.49 7.61 19.99
N ASN A 211 18.75 7.16 21.24
CA ASN A 211 19.63 7.83 22.21
C ASN A 211 21.04 7.21 22.28
N ASN A 212 21.35 6.18 21.50
CA ASN A 212 22.66 5.51 21.53
C ASN A 212 23.61 5.84 20.37
N ASP A 213 23.37 6.95 19.68
CA ASP A 213 24.21 7.46 18.59
C ASP A 213 24.39 6.53 17.37
N LEU A 214 23.60 5.47 17.23
CA LEU A 214 23.57 4.63 16.02
C LEU A 214 22.34 4.93 15.16
N PRO A 215 22.43 4.78 13.84
CA PRO A 215 21.22 4.71 13.01
C PRO A 215 20.33 3.56 13.46
N THR A 216 19.04 3.66 13.24
CA THR A 216 18.07 2.64 13.68
C THR A 216 17.15 2.23 12.54
N VAL A 217 16.94 0.93 12.37
CA VAL A 217 15.92 0.33 11.51
C VAL A 217 14.79 -0.15 12.41
N VAL A 218 13.56 0.28 12.14
CA VAL A 218 12.36 -0.20 12.83
C VAL A 218 11.42 -0.81 11.80
N VAL A 219 11.01 -2.07 11.99
CA VAL A 219 9.99 -2.72 11.17
C VAL A 219 8.74 -2.96 12.00
N PHE A 220 7.60 -2.48 11.50
CA PHE A 220 6.27 -2.77 12.02
C PHE A 220 5.65 -3.87 11.17
N ALA A 221 5.35 -5.00 11.77
CA ALA A 221 4.84 -6.17 11.06
C ALA A 221 4.14 -7.13 12.03
N THR A 222 3.20 -7.93 11.51
CA THR A 222 2.62 -9.07 12.24
C THR A 222 2.84 -10.37 11.44
N PRO A 223 3.91 -11.13 11.70
CA PRO A 223 4.26 -12.31 10.91
C PRO A 223 3.14 -13.34 10.79
N LYS A 224 2.39 -13.60 11.86
CA LYS A 224 1.34 -14.64 11.92
C LYS A 224 0.02 -14.20 11.29
N PHE A 225 -0.35 -12.92 11.41
CA PHE A 225 -1.69 -12.44 11.05
C PHE A 225 -1.73 -11.61 9.77
N CYS A 226 -0.61 -11.52 9.05
CA CYS A 226 -0.45 -10.71 7.85
C CYS A 226 -1.23 -11.26 6.66
N MET A 227 -2.19 -10.50 6.16
CA MET A 227 -3.03 -10.90 5.02
C MET A 227 -2.25 -11.00 3.71
N THR A 228 -1.20 -10.18 3.52
CA THR A 228 -0.39 -10.15 2.30
C THR A 228 0.71 -11.21 2.29
N GLN A 229 0.94 -11.93 3.39
CA GLN A 229 2.02 -12.90 3.58
C GLN A 229 3.44 -12.31 3.41
N THR A 230 3.58 -11.00 3.48
CA THR A 230 4.87 -10.31 3.29
C THR A 230 5.53 -9.89 4.60
N CYS A 231 4.81 -9.89 5.74
CA CYS A 231 5.34 -9.44 7.03
C CYS A 231 6.44 -10.37 7.57
N GLY A 232 6.21 -11.67 7.60
CA GLY A 232 7.25 -12.63 8.01
C GLY A 232 8.53 -12.51 7.17
N PRO A 233 8.44 -12.57 5.83
CA PRO A 233 9.59 -12.32 4.95
C PRO A 233 10.27 -10.95 5.17
N GLN A 234 9.51 -9.89 5.48
CA GLN A 234 10.08 -8.58 5.75
C GLN A 234 10.88 -8.57 7.06
N VAL A 235 10.37 -9.19 8.12
CA VAL A 235 11.10 -9.34 9.39
C VAL A 235 12.36 -10.19 9.19
N ALA A 236 12.29 -11.28 8.41
CA ALA A 236 13.46 -12.10 8.10
C ALA A 236 14.56 -11.33 7.34
N ILE A 237 14.19 -10.44 6.40
CA ILE A 237 15.15 -9.55 5.73
C ILE A 237 15.80 -8.60 6.73
N VAL A 238 15.02 -8.02 7.65
CA VAL A 238 15.51 -7.11 8.67
C VAL A 238 16.47 -7.85 9.62
N SER A 239 16.16 -9.08 10.03
CA SER A 239 17.08 -9.93 10.84
C SER A 239 18.39 -10.23 10.10
N LYS A 240 18.33 -10.61 8.83
CA LYS A 240 19.52 -10.84 8.00
C LYS A 240 20.39 -9.59 7.84
N LEU A 241 19.77 -8.42 7.68
CA LEU A 241 20.51 -7.15 7.61
C LEU A 241 21.10 -6.75 8.97
N ARG A 242 20.44 -7.08 10.09
CA ARG A 242 21.00 -6.92 11.43
C ARG A 242 22.34 -7.66 11.57
N GLU A 243 22.43 -8.89 11.08
CA GLU A 243 23.69 -9.62 11.10
C GLU A 243 24.80 -8.93 10.30
N LYS A 244 24.47 -8.39 9.12
CA LYS A 244 25.42 -7.70 8.25
C LYS A 244 25.93 -6.38 8.83
N PHE A 245 25.09 -5.68 9.58
CA PHE A 245 25.40 -4.36 10.14
C PHE A 245 25.53 -4.37 11.67
N GLU A 246 25.87 -5.54 12.25
CA GLU A 246 26.06 -5.70 13.69
C GLU A 246 27.01 -4.65 14.25
N GLY A 247 26.65 -3.99 15.36
CA GLY A 247 27.41 -2.92 15.99
C GLY A 247 27.45 -1.58 15.24
N GLN A 248 26.82 -1.48 14.06
CA GLN A 248 26.78 -0.25 13.27
C GLN A 248 25.39 0.38 13.22
N VAL A 249 24.35 -0.43 13.38
CA VAL A 249 22.93 -0.04 13.25
C VAL A 249 22.11 -0.80 14.29
N ASN A 250 21.15 -0.13 14.92
CA ASN A 250 20.14 -0.78 15.75
C ASN A 250 19.03 -1.35 14.86
N PHE A 251 18.46 -2.49 15.25
CA PHE A 251 17.34 -3.12 14.53
C PHE A 251 16.27 -3.49 15.54
N ILE A 252 15.02 -3.11 15.24
CA ILE A 252 13.86 -3.31 16.12
C ILE A 252 12.70 -3.82 15.30
N HIS A 253 12.01 -4.86 15.81
CA HIS A 253 10.71 -5.30 15.32
C HIS A 253 9.62 -4.89 16.31
N ILE A 254 8.57 -4.29 15.80
CA ILE A 254 7.36 -3.92 16.54
C ILE A 254 6.18 -4.72 15.99
N GLU A 255 5.56 -5.49 16.85
CA GLU A 255 4.33 -6.23 16.53
C GLU A 255 3.14 -5.25 16.38
N ILE A 256 2.26 -5.55 15.42
CA ILE A 256 1.09 -4.71 15.15
C ILE A 256 0.05 -4.79 16.27
N TYR A 257 -0.11 -5.97 16.88
CA TYR A 257 -1.11 -6.22 17.89
C TYR A 257 -0.50 -6.37 19.30
N GLU A 258 -1.12 -5.75 20.30
CA GLU A 258 -0.65 -5.80 21.70
C GLU A 258 -1.07 -7.08 22.44
N ASN A 259 -2.10 -7.79 21.96
CA ASN A 259 -2.69 -8.95 22.61
C ASN A 259 -2.57 -10.23 21.78
N ILE A 260 -1.38 -10.51 21.25
CA ILE A 260 -1.07 -11.59 20.29
C ILE A 260 -1.66 -12.93 20.75
N ASN A 261 -1.48 -13.27 22.03
CA ASN A 261 -1.89 -14.56 22.60
C ASN A 261 -3.42 -14.72 22.75
N ASP A 262 -4.19 -13.63 22.76
CA ASP A 262 -5.65 -13.64 22.89
C ASP A 262 -6.36 -13.76 21.53
N ILE A 263 -5.65 -13.52 20.41
CA ILE A 263 -6.24 -13.51 19.06
C ILE A 263 -6.74 -14.91 18.67
N ASP A 264 -5.99 -15.97 19.01
CA ASP A 264 -6.37 -17.38 18.82
C ASP A 264 -7.06 -17.68 17.46
N GLY A 265 -6.50 -17.11 16.38
CA GLY A 265 -7.05 -17.25 15.02
C GLY A 265 -8.27 -16.37 14.69
N ASP A 266 -8.80 -15.63 15.66
CA ASP A 266 -9.90 -14.69 15.49
C ASP A 266 -9.40 -13.24 15.48
N ILE A 267 -9.14 -12.72 14.29
CA ILE A 267 -8.56 -11.38 14.09
C ILE A 267 -9.48 -10.26 14.64
N GLU A 268 -10.77 -10.51 14.84
CA GLU A 268 -11.69 -9.50 15.42
C GLU A 268 -11.38 -9.22 16.90
N LYS A 269 -10.68 -10.14 17.58
CA LYS A 269 -10.17 -9.92 18.94
C LYS A 269 -8.90 -9.11 19.01
N ALA A 270 -8.23 -8.90 17.87
CA ALA A 270 -6.95 -8.22 17.82
C ALA A 270 -7.07 -6.74 18.25
N LYS A 271 -6.15 -6.31 19.10
CA LYS A 271 -6.03 -4.91 19.54
C LYS A 271 -4.76 -4.30 18.97
N ILE A 272 -4.92 -3.24 18.20
CA ILE A 272 -3.78 -2.52 17.61
C ILE A 272 -2.93 -1.93 18.74
N SER A 273 -1.62 -2.14 18.66
CA SER A 273 -0.66 -1.59 19.62
C SER A 273 -0.70 -0.04 19.61
N PRO A 274 -0.69 0.62 20.79
CA PRO A 274 -0.63 2.08 20.89
C PRO A 274 0.53 2.70 20.08
N ILE A 275 1.67 2.01 19.98
CA ILE A 275 2.83 2.48 19.22
C ILE A 275 2.54 2.51 17.71
N VAL A 276 1.80 1.55 17.21
CA VAL A 276 1.33 1.52 15.81
C VAL A 276 0.48 2.77 15.51
N MET A 277 -0.40 3.14 16.44
CA MET A 277 -1.21 4.36 16.33
C MET A 277 -0.37 5.64 16.46
N GLU A 278 0.59 5.67 17.39
CA GLU A 278 1.52 6.79 17.59
C GLU A 278 2.33 7.07 16.31
N TRP A 279 2.75 6.02 15.59
CA TRP A 279 3.49 6.13 14.33
C TRP A 279 2.61 6.36 13.11
N GLY A 280 1.27 6.36 13.27
CA GLY A 280 0.32 6.54 12.19
C GLY A 280 0.36 5.43 11.13
N ILE A 281 0.68 4.20 11.55
CA ILE A 281 0.75 3.03 10.66
C ILE A 281 -0.66 2.65 10.22
N VAL A 282 -0.89 2.64 8.92
CA VAL A 282 -2.20 2.35 8.30
C VAL A 282 -2.18 1.11 7.41
N SER A 283 -1.00 0.54 7.21
CA SER A 283 -0.76 -0.68 6.42
C SER A 283 0.49 -1.40 6.94
N GLU A 284 0.65 -2.68 6.61
CA GLU A 284 1.79 -3.50 7.05
C GLU A 284 2.29 -4.43 5.92
N PRO A 285 3.57 -4.77 5.93
CA PRO A 285 4.63 -4.29 6.82
C PRO A 285 5.02 -2.83 6.54
N PHE A 286 5.59 -2.13 7.53
CA PHE A 286 6.15 -0.79 7.35
C PHE A 286 7.56 -0.73 7.93
N THR A 287 8.55 -0.27 7.17
CA THR A 287 9.94 -0.18 7.64
C THR A 287 10.43 1.26 7.61
N PHE A 288 11.07 1.69 8.70
CA PHE A 288 11.66 3.01 8.85
C PHE A 288 13.16 2.91 9.07
N ILE A 289 13.93 3.84 8.49
CA ILE A 289 15.35 4.01 8.76
C ILE A 289 15.55 5.41 9.35
N ILE A 290 16.12 5.46 10.54
CA ILE A 290 16.29 6.65 11.37
C ILE A 290 17.77 6.99 11.43
N LYS A 291 18.10 8.26 11.25
CA LYS A 291 19.46 8.79 11.40
C LYS A 291 19.89 8.80 12.87
N ARG A 292 21.19 8.88 13.13
CA ARG A 292 21.81 9.01 14.48
C ARG A 292 21.20 10.15 15.32
N ASN A 293 20.72 11.21 14.68
CA ASN A 293 20.12 12.37 15.34
C ASN A 293 18.60 12.26 15.57
N GLY A 294 18.02 11.08 15.38
CA GLY A 294 16.59 10.82 15.56
C GLY A 294 15.68 11.35 14.45
N LEU A 295 16.24 11.84 13.32
CA LEU A 295 15.44 12.24 12.17
C LEU A 295 15.19 11.06 11.23
N LEU A 296 14.00 10.99 10.65
CA LEU A 296 13.66 9.97 9.67
C LEU A 296 14.50 10.15 8.40
N HIS A 297 15.21 9.09 7.99
CA HIS A 297 15.96 9.04 6.72
C HIS A 297 15.10 8.50 5.58
N SER A 298 14.46 7.36 5.81
CA SER A 298 13.67 6.65 4.79
C SER A 298 12.50 5.92 5.43
N LYS A 299 11.41 5.75 4.66
CA LYS A 299 10.26 4.94 5.02
C LYS A 299 9.81 4.10 3.84
N PHE A 300 9.34 2.89 4.13
CA PHE A 300 8.97 1.89 3.15
C PHE A 300 7.65 1.26 3.58
N GLU A 301 6.60 1.56 2.84
CA GLU A 301 5.30 0.93 2.98
C GLU A 301 5.26 -0.35 2.15
N GLY A 302 4.79 -1.46 2.74
CA GLY A 302 4.73 -2.77 2.13
C GLY A 302 6.10 -3.47 2.03
N TYR A 303 6.13 -4.58 1.32
CA TYR A 303 7.34 -5.36 1.11
C TYR A 303 8.45 -4.55 0.45
N THR A 304 9.65 -4.68 1.01
CA THR A 304 10.87 -4.02 0.53
C THR A 304 11.98 -5.05 0.41
N SER A 305 12.62 -5.13 -0.75
CA SER A 305 13.67 -6.10 -1.00
C SER A 305 14.91 -5.87 -0.12
N GLU A 306 15.69 -6.94 0.13
CA GLU A 306 16.95 -6.84 0.86
C GLU A 306 17.88 -5.80 0.28
N ASN A 307 18.04 -5.76 -1.05
CA ASN A 307 18.91 -4.79 -1.70
C ASN A 307 18.43 -3.35 -1.49
N GLU A 308 17.13 -3.09 -1.56
CA GLU A 308 16.57 -1.74 -1.37
C GLU A 308 16.80 -1.24 0.06
N LEU A 309 16.62 -2.12 1.06
CA LEU A 309 16.93 -1.79 2.47
C LEU A 309 18.43 -1.66 2.71
N PHE A 310 19.25 -2.58 2.17
CA PHE A 310 20.69 -2.52 2.27
C PHE A 310 21.23 -1.17 1.78
N ASP A 311 20.84 -0.76 0.56
CA ASP A 311 21.27 0.51 -0.02
C ASP A 311 20.83 1.73 0.83
N ALA A 312 19.68 1.66 1.45
CA ALA A 312 19.21 2.75 2.30
C ALA A 312 19.92 2.80 3.66
N ILE A 313 20.27 1.64 4.23
CA ILE A 313 21.07 1.52 5.45
C ILE A 313 22.50 1.99 5.17
N ASP A 314 23.12 1.55 4.09
CA ASP A 314 24.47 1.97 3.71
C ASP A 314 24.56 3.51 3.55
N ARG A 315 23.57 4.12 2.90
CA ARG A 315 23.50 5.58 2.78
C ARG A 315 23.42 6.28 4.12
N VAL A 316 22.64 5.78 5.10
CA VAL A 316 22.50 6.44 6.40
C VAL A 316 23.74 6.30 7.27
N ILE A 317 24.48 5.18 7.15
CA ILE A 317 25.77 4.98 7.84
C ILE A 317 26.83 5.94 7.30
N ASN A 318 26.92 6.03 5.96
CA ASN A 318 27.92 6.82 5.25
C ASN A 318 27.56 8.32 5.14
N PHE A 319 26.38 8.72 5.61
CA PHE A 319 25.96 10.11 5.63
C PHE A 319 26.81 10.88 6.66
N LYS A 320 27.90 11.50 6.20
CA LYS A 320 28.68 12.44 7.02
C LYS A 320 27.81 13.66 7.31
N LYS A 321 27.80 14.06 8.60
CA LYS A 321 27.10 15.29 9.07
C LYS A 321 27.52 16.51 8.29
#